data_b3f28742084db9dd1a7c6ddb747b5662
#
_entry.id   b3f28742084db9dd1a7c6ddb747b5662
#
_cell.length_a   1.000
_cell.length_b   1.000
_cell.length_c   1.000
_cell.angle_alpha   90.00
_cell.angle_beta   90.00
_cell.angle_gamma   90.00
#
_symmetry.space_group_name_H-M   'P 1'
#
loop_
_entity.id
_entity.type
_entity.pdbx_description
1 polymer ?
#
loop_
_entity_poly.entity_id
_entity_poly.type
_entity_poly.pdbx_seq_one_letter_code
_entity_poly.pdbx_strand_id
1 'polypeptide(L)'
;KTSLPVAPDFVETPTSQKILATLTWAQLAGTIVLVYGNPGVGKTKAIRQYAATGNNVWHITASKSRSNELETLYELALKMGIADAPYRRGALSRLLRQRLPDTRGLIVVDEADWLSLDAVEELRILQEECGVGLALVGNHKVYDRLTGGQRSVDFARLFSRVSKKYVINTVSAGDVDSFCDAWQVCGQEERKLLKMIARRPGALRSLSHILPLAGIYAQGKGETIGTSHIQSAMLELGHSNLNEE
;
A
#
# COMPACT_ATOMS: atom_id res chain seq x y z
N LYS A 1 -19.71 -9.49 27.16
CA LYS A 1 -18.53 -9.61 26.23
C LYS A 1 -18.42 -8.30 25.50
N THR A 2 -17.47 -7.46 25.89
CA THR A 2 -17.17 -6.20 25.19
C THR A 2 -16.53 -6.58 23.84
N SER A 3 -17.27 -6.47 22.74
CA SER A 3 -16.69 -6.59 21.41
C SER A 3 -15.92 -5.31 21.09
N LEU A 4 -14.74 -5.44 20.49
CA LEU A 4 -14.04 -4.29 19.92
C LEU A 4 -14.99 -3.53 19.00
N PRO A 5 -14.98 -2.19 18.99
CA PRO A 5 -15.69 -1.43 17.98
C PRO A 5 -15.25 -1.96 16.61
N VAL A 6 -16.21 -2.29 15.76
CA VAL A 6 -15.90 -2.86 14.44
C VAL A 6 -15.26 -1.75 13.61
N ALA A 7 -13.93 -1.82 13.48
CA ALA A 7 -13.21 -0.96 12.56
C ALA A 7 -13.68 -1.25 11.14
N PRO A 8 -13.93 -0.24 10.31
CA PRO A 8 -14.17 -0.48 8.89
C PRO A 8 -12.98 -1.24 8.28
N ASP A 9 -13.24 -2.29 7.51
CA ASP A 9 -12.19 -3.08 6.86
C ASP A 9 -11.34 -2.21 5.93
N PHE A 10 -11.98 -1.27 5.25
CA PHE A 10 -11.35 -0.28 4.40
C PHE A 10 -12.07 1.06 4.52
N VAL A 11 -11.32 2.13 4.77
CA VAL A 11 -11.81 3.51 4.71
C VAL A 11 -11.36 4.10 3.39
N GLU A 12 -12.31 4.43 2.54
CA GLU A 12 -12.03 5.10 1.27
C GLU A 12 -11.65 6.55 1.52
N THR A 13 -10.42 6.91 1.19
CA THR A 13 -9.87 8.25 1.36
C THR A 13 -9.51 8.87 0.01
N PRO A 14 -9.42 10.21 -0.12
CA PRO A 14 -8.94 10.85 -1.35
C PRO A 14 -7.59 10.32 -1.84
N THR A 15 -6.67 9.99 -0.93
CA THR A 15 -5.38 9.36 -1.28
C THR A 15 -5.57 7.95 -1.79
N SER A 16 -6.40 7.12 -1.14
CA SER A 16 -6.66 5.75 -1.60
C SER A 16 -7.34 5.74 -2.97
N GLN A 17 -8.29 6.64 -3.24
CA GLN A 17 -8.93 6.78 -4.56
C GLN A 17 -7.90 7.03 -5.67
N LYS A 18 -6.91 7.91 -5.43
CA LYS A 18 -5.84 8.17 -6.40
C LYS A 18 -4.92 6.95 -6.61
N ILE A 19 -4.65 6.18 -5.55
CA ILE A 19 -3.92 4.91 -5.66
C ILE A 19 -4.73 3.94 -6.53
N LEU A 20 -6.01 3.71 -6.19
CA LEU A 20 -6.90 2.82 -6.94
C LEU A 20 -6.99 3.22 -8.42
N ALA A 21 -7.18 4.50 -8.72
CA ALA A 21 -7.20 5.02 -10.09
C ALA A 21 -5.85 4.81 -10.82
N THR A 22 -4.73 4.85 -10.11
CA THR A 22 -3.41 4.59 -10.68
C THR A 22 -3.21 3.10 -10.99
N LEU A 23 -3.68 2.20 -10.11
CA LEU A 23 -3.67 0.75 -10.35
C LEU A 23 -4.60 0.37 -11.51
N THR A 24 -5.81 0.95 -11.56
CA THR A 24 -6.75 0.78 -12.68
C THR A 24 -6.13 1.19 -14.00
N TRP A 25 -5.45 2.33 -14.04
CA TRP A 25 -4.73 2.76 -15.24
C TRP A 25 -3.65 1.75 -15.67
N ALA A 26 -2.84 1.26 -14.72
CA ALA A 26 -1.81 0.26 -15.00
C ALA A 26 -2.41 -1.01 -15.61
N GLN A 27 -3.52 -1.50 -15.04
CA GLN A 27 -4.19 -2.70 -15.50
C GLN A 27 -4.81 -2.53 -16.89
N LEU A 28 -5.57 -1.45 -17.10
CA LEU A 28 -6.28 -1.21 -18.37
C LEU A 28 -5.32 -0.92 -19.53
N ALA A 29 -4.27 -0.17 -19.26
CA ALA A 29 -3.28 0.21 -20.28
C ALA A 29 -2.15 -0.82 -20.46
N GLY A 30 -2.11 -1.89 -19.64
CA GLY A 30 -1.02 -2.87 -19.68
C GLY A 30 0.34 -2.21 -19.50
N THR A 31 0.48 -1.27 -18.56
CA THR A 31 1.67 -0.43 -18.44
C THR A 31 2.27 -0.45 -17.04
N ILE A 32 3.46 0.16 -16.90
CA ILE A 32 4.15 0.25 -15.60
C ILE A 32 3.77 1.54 -14.90
N VAL A 33 3.40 1.44 -13.62
CA VAL A 33 3.19 2.59 -12.74
C VAL A 33 4.03 2.49 -11.46
N LEU A 34 4.34 3.64 -10.89
CA LEU A 34 5.09 3.76 -9.65
C LEU A 34 4.26 4.54 -8.63
N VAL A 35 4.01 3.93 -7.45
CA VAL A 35 3.34 4.57 -6.31
C VAL A 35 4.29 4.55 -5.12
N TYR A 36 4.72 5.72 -4.67
CA TYR A 36 5.67 5.77 -3.56
C TYR A 36 5.41 6.94 -2.62
N GLY A 37 5.93 6.84 -1.42
CA GLY A 37 5.78 7.89 -0.42
C GLY A 37 5.93 7.38 1.00
N ASN A 38 5.63 8.26 1.95
CA ASN A 38 5.83 8.03 3.36
C ASN A 38 5.09 6.77 3.88
N PRO A 39 5.64 6.09 4.91
CA PRO A 39 4.94 4.99 5.56
C PRO A 39 3.67 5.48 6.27
N GLY A 40 2.68 4.60 6.39
CA GLY A 40 1.44 4.91 7.12
C GLY A 40 0.37 5.69 6.35
N VAL A 41 0.59 6.04 5.07
CA VAL A 41 -0.37 6.81 4.23
C VAL A 41 -1.46 5.94 3.56
N GLY A 42 -1.53 4.65 3.86
CA GLY A 42 -2.61 3.77 3.39
C GLY A 42 -2.32 2.98 2.12
N LYS A 43 -1.10 3.01 1.55
CA LYS A 43 -0.74 2.29 0.30
C LYS A 43 -1.15 0.81 0.32
N THR A 44 -0.65 0.05 1.28
CA THR A 44 -0.93 -1.40 1.41
C THR A 44 -2.42 -1.72 1.55
N LYS A 45 -3.17 -0.88 2.28
CA LYS A 45 -4.62 -1.06 2.43
C LYS A 45 -5.35 -0.86 1.11
N ALA A 46 -5.00 0.18 0.35
CA ALA A 46 -5.57 0.43 -0.98
C ALA A 46 -5.24 -0.71 -1.97
N ILE A 47 -4.00 -1.21 -1.97
CA ILE A 47 -3.60 -2.36 -2.80
C ILE A 47 -4.42 -3.60 -2.45
N ARG A 48 -4.55 -3.93 -1.17
CA ARG A 48 -5.33 -5.09 -0.71
C ARG A 48 -6.79 -4.98 -1.11
N GLN A 49 -7.38 -3.78 -0.99
CA GLN A 49 -8.74 -3.51 -1.44
C GLN A 49 -8.88 -3.74 -2.95
N TYR A 50 -7.94 -3.22 -3.75
CA TYR A 50 -7.94 -3.40 -5.19
C TYR A 50 -7.81 -4.87 -5.59
N ALA A 51 -6.92 -5.61 -4.94
CA ALA A 51 -6.72 -7.04 -5.19
C ALA A 51 -7.90 -7.91 -4.74
N ALA A 52 -8.64 -7.49 -3.71
CA ALA A 52 -9.82 -8.22 -3.23
C ALA A 52 -11.05 -8.02 -4.11
N THR A 53 -11.16 -6.88 -4.79
CA THR A 53 -12.33 -6.52 -5.62
C THR A 53 -12.09 -6.63 -7.12
N GLY A 54 -10.82 -6.63 -7.55
CA GLY A 54 -10.43 -6.71 -8.96
C GLY A 54 -10.25 -8.14 -9.45
N ASN A 55 -10.44 -8.35 -10.74
CA ASN A 55 -10.14 -9.61 -11.40
C ASN A 55 -8.69 -9.63 -11.90
N ASN A 56 -8.01 -10.78 -11.79
CA ASN A 56 -6.64 -10.97 -12.27
C ASN A 56 -5.65 -9.94 -11.69
N VAL A 57 -5.77 -9.67 -10.39
CA VAL A 57 -4.85 -8.79 -9.66
C VAL A 57 -4.00 -9.64 -8.71
N TRP A 58 -2.71 -9.71 -8.97
CA TRP A 58 -1.76 -10.50 -8.18
C TRP A 58 -0.90 -9.59 -7.33
N HIS A 59 -1.22 -9.54 -6.05
CA HIS A 59 -0.51 -8.73 -5.07
C HIS A 59 0.54 -9.58 -4.34
N ILE A 60 1.79 -9.24 -4.52
CA ILE A 60 2.94 -9.79 -3.79
C ILE A 60 3.58 -8.70 -2.94
N THR A 61 4.26 -9.09 -1.86
CA THR A 61 4.98 -8.17 -0.98
C THR A 61 6.45 -8.59 -0.94
N ALA A 62 7.32 -7.71 -1.43
CA ALA A 62 8.76 -7.93 -1.35
C ALA A 62 9.26 -7.76 0.10
N SER A 63 10.32 -8.47 0.43
CA SER A 63 10.99 -8.38 1.73
C SER A 63 12.45 -8.79 1.57
N LYS A 64 13.25 -8.62 2.61
CA LYS A 64 14.67 -9.00 2.58
C LYS A 64 14.88 -10.47 2.15
N SER A 65 14.00 -11.38 2.56
CA SER A 65 14.06 -12.80 2.19
C SER A 65 13.41 -13.13 0.85
N ARG A 66 12.54 -12.24 0.35
CA ARG A 66 11.78 -12.39 -0.91
C ARG A 66 12.07 -11.22 -1.85
N SER A 67 13.35 -11.00 -2.12
CA SER A 67 13.82 -9.85 -2.89
C SER A 67 14.43 -10.23 -4.24
N ASN A 68 14.86 -11.49 -4.40
CA ASN A 68 15.49 -11.96 -5.63
C ASN A 68 14.46 -12.43 -6.67
N GLU A 69 14.93 -12.60 -7.90
CA GLU A 69 14.12 -13.01 -9.04
C GLU A 69 13.33 -14.30 -8.78
N LEU A 70 14.00 -15.37 -8.26
CA LEU A 70 13.36 -16.66 -8.04
C LEU A 70 12.18 -16.57 -7.06
N GLU A 71 12.41 -15.93 -5.91
CA GLU A 71 11.36 -15.74 -4.89
C GLU A 71 10.21 -14.89 -5.42
N THR A 72 10.53 -13.81 -6.15
CA THR A 72 9.52 -12.91 -6.72
C THR A 72 8.62 -13.63 -7.72
N LEU A 73 9.20 -14.41 -8.65
CA LEU A 73 8.44 -15.19 -9.63
C LEU A 73 7.63 -16.32 -8.96
N TYR A 74 8.20 -16.96 -7.95
CA TYR A 74 7.52 -18.02 -7.21
C TYR A 74 6.30 -17.51 -6.43
N GLU A 75 6.46 -16.41 -5.70
CA GLU A 75 5.35 -15.74 -5.00
C GLU A 75 4.26 -15.30 -6.00
N LEU A 76 4.64 -14.79 -7.17
CA LEU A 76 3.69 -14.43 -8.22
C LEU A 76 2.91 -15.67 -8.70
N ALA A 77 3.58 -16.76 -8.98
CA ALA A 77 2.94 -18.01 -9.41
C ALA A 77 1.95 -18.54 -8.36
N LEU A 78 2.32 -18.49 -7.07
CA LEU A 78 1.42 -18.87 -5.97
C LEU A 78 0.19 -17.96 -5.90
N LYS A 79 0.37 -16.63 -6.10
CA LYS A 79 -0.75 -15.67 -6.14
C LYS A 79 -1.67 -15.87 -7.35
N MET A 80 -1.15 -16.43 -8.43
CA MET A 80 -1.95 -16.85 -9.58
C MET A 80 -2.70 -18.18 -9.34
N GLY A 81 -2.58 -18.80 -8.17
CA GLY A 81 -3.21 -20.06 -7.83
C GLY A 81 -2.48 -21.30 -8.37
N ILE A 82 -1.21 -21.18 -8.76
CA ILE A 82 -0.40 -22.30 -9.28
C ILE A 82 0.32 -22.94 -8.09
N ALA A 83 -0.33 -23.91 -7.43
CA ALA A 83 0.18 -24.54 -6.21
C ALA A 83 1.42 -25.42 -6.45
N ASP A 84 1.54 -26.00 -7.63
CA ASP A 84 2.63 -26.89 -8.06
C ASP A 84 3.69 -26.16 -8.90
N ALA A 85 3.83 -24.85 -8.70
CA ALA A 85 4.80 -24.02 -9.42
C ALA A 85 6.23 -24.55 -9.22
N PRO A 86 7.02 -24.71 -10.28
CA PRO A 86 8.37 -25.22 -10.18
C PRO A 86 9.30 -24.19 -9.53
N TYR A 87 9.98 -24.57 -8.44
CA TYR A 87 10.94 -23.67 -7.77
C TYR A 87 12.29 -23.58 -8.52
N ARG A 88 12.24 -23.11 -9.78
CA ARG A 88 13.39 -22.92 -10.70
C ARG A 88 13.15 -21.74 -11.61
N ARG A 89 14.07 -20.75 -11.67
CA ARG A 89 13.94 -19.50 -12.42
C ARG A 89 13.39 -19.66 -13.84
N GLY A 90 14.12 -20.40 -14.69
CA GLY A 90 13.73 -20.54 -16.09
C GLY A 90 12.41 -21.31 -16.30
N ALA A 91 12.04 -22.19 -15.39
CA ALA A 91 10.76 -22.90 -15.45
C ALA A 91 9.61 -21.98 -15.02
N LEU A 92 9.79 -21.20 -13.95
CA LEU A 92 8.83 -20.19 -13.50
C LEU A 92 8.61 -19.10 -14.57
N SER A 93 9.69 -18.56 -15.12
CA SER A 93 9.61 -17.55 -16.15
C SER A 93 8.82 -18.03 -17.38
N ARG A 94 9.09 -19.26 -17.87
CA ARG A 94 8.29 -19.86 -18.96
C ARG A 94 6.83 -20.10 -18.57
N LEU A 95 6.58 -20.59 -17.38
CA LEU A 95 5.23 -20.84 -16.88
C LEU A 95 4.42 -19.54 -16.82
N LEU A 96 5.00 -18.47 -16.29
CA LEU A 96 4.33 -17.17 -16.18
C LEU A 96 4.06 -16.58 -17.57
N ARG A 97 5.00 -16.69 -18.53
CA ARG A 97 4.80 -16.29 -19.93
C ARG A 97 3.68 -17.06 -20.65
N GLN A 98 3.36 -18.26 -20.20
CA GLN A 98 2.22 -19.03 -20.70
C GLN A 98 0.89 -18.67 -20.05
N ARG A 99 0.92 -18.20 -18.78
CA ARG A 99 -0.28 -17.99 -17.97
C ARG A 99 -0.76 -16.52 -17.93
N LEU A 100 0.14 -15.55 -18.13
CA LEU A 100 -0.18 -14.13 -18.05
C LEU A 100 -0.85 -13.53 -19.29
N PRO A 101 -0.49 -13.94 -20.54
CA PRO A 101 -1.09 -13.35 -21.73
C PRO A 101 -2.62 -13.45 -21.72
N ASP A 102 -3.28 -12.45 -22.30
CA ASP A 102 -4.73 -12.33 -22.45
C ASP A 102 -5.53 -12.23 -21.15
N THR A 103 -4.87 -12.26 -19.99
CA THR A 103 -5.54 -12.11 -18.69
C THR A 103 -6.02 -10.68 -18.43
N ARG A 104 -5.45 -9.67 -19.12
CA ARG A 104 -5.61 -8.26 -18.79
C ARG A 104 -5.35 -7.99 -17.31
N GLY A 105 -4.39 -8.72 -16.74
CA GLY A 105 -4.08 -8.72 -15.32
C GLY A 105 -3.19 -7.57 -14.87
N LEU A 106 -3.03 -7.47 -13.55
CA LEU A 106 -2.13 -6.53 -12.90
C LEU A 106 -1.25 -7.26 -11.89
N ILE A 107 0.05 -7.12 -12.04
CA ILE A 107 1.04 -7.51 -11.03
C ILE A 107 1.27 -6.29 -10.14
N VAL A 108 1.01 -6.42 -8.83
CA VAL A 108 1.28 -5.38 -7.84
C VAL A 108 2.35 -5.88 -6.88
N VAL A 109 3.46 -5.15 -6.80
CA VAL A 109 4.53 -5.44 -5.84
C VAL A 109 4.53 -4.36 -4.77
N ASP A 110 4.14 -4.71 -3.56
CA ASP A 110 4.26 -3.85 -2.38
C ASP A 110 5.66 -3.99 -1.78
N GLU A 111 6.16 -2.93 -1.11
CA GLU A 111 7.52 -2.84 -0.57
C GLU A 111 8.61 -3.08 -1.64
N ALA A 112 8.37 -2.61 -2.87
CA ALA A 112 9.23 -2.83 -4.03
C ALA A 112 10.67 -2.31 -3.87
N ASP A 113 10.93 -1.49 -2.86
CA ASP A 113 12.29 -1.05 -2.49
C ASP A 113 13.20 -2.20 -1.99
N TRP A 114 12.63 -3.37 -1.66
CA TRP A 114 13.41 -4.57 -1.33
C TRP A 114 13.82 -5.39 -2.55
N LEU A 115 13.18 -5.23 -3.71
CA LEU A 115 13.47 -6.03 -4.91
C LEU A 115 14.93 -5.87 -5.36
N SER A 116 15.54 -6.95 -5.79
CA SER A 116 16.81 -6.91 -6.52
C SER A 116 16.60 -6.32 -7.93
N LEU A 117 17.68 -5.86 -8.54
CA LEU A 117 17.65 -5.36 -9.91
C LEU A 117 17.13 -6.43 -10.89
N ASP A 118 17.63 -7.66 -10.77
CA ASP A 118 17.24 -8.79 -11.61
C ASP A 118 15.74 -9.10 -11.48
N ALA A 119 15.19 -9.04 -10.26
CA ALA A 119 13.76 -9.23 -10.04
C ALA A 119 12.90 -8.14 -10.70
N VAL A 120 13.33 -6.89 -10.58
CA VAL A 120 12.64 -5.75 -11.20
C VAL A 120 12.68 -5.86 -12.73
N GLU A 121 13.84 -6.25 -13.29
CA GLU A 121 14.02 -6.38 -14.74
C GLU A 121 13.21 -7.55 -15.31
N GLU A 122 13.16 -8.69 -14.61
CA GLU A 122 12.33 -9.83 -15.04
C GLU A 122 10.84 -9.49 -14.99
N LEU A 123 10.38 -8.78 -13.95
CA LEU A 123 8.99 -8.30 -13.90
C LEU A 123 8.67 -7.32 -15.04
N ARG A 124 9.61 -6.45 -15.40
CA ARG A 124 9.46 -5.54 -16.53
C ARG A 124 9.34 -6.31 -17.85
N ILE A 125 10.18 -7.33 -18.05
CA ILE A 125 10.15 -8.17 -19.25
C ILE A 125 8.83 -8.93 -19.33
N LEU A 126 8.37 -9.54 -18.23
CA LEU A 126 7.07 -10.21 -18.18
C LEU A 126 5.92 -9.25 -18.51
N GLN A 127 5.96 -8.03 -17.98
CA GLN A 127 4.95 -7.00 -18.27
C GLN A 127 4.92 -6.69 -19.77
N GLU A 128 6.08 -6.46 -20.38
CA GLU A 128 6.21 -6.09 -21.80
C GLU A 128 5.78 -7.24 -22.72
N GLU A 129 6.23 -8.47 -22.46
CA GLU A 129 5.96 -9.64 -23.31
C GLU A 129 4.51 -10.15 -23.15
N CYS A 130 3.94 -10.05 -21.96
CA CYS A 130 2.60 -10.59 -21.67
C CYS A 130 1.49 -9.55 -21.77
N GLY A 131 1.80 -8.27 -21.91
CA GLY A 131 0.81 -7.19 -22.03
C GLY A 131 0.00 -6.96 -20.77
N VAL A 132 0.53 -7.30 -19.59
CA VAL A 132 -0.13 -7.09 -18.29
C VAL A 132 0.31 -5.77 -17.65
N GLY A 133 -0.45 -5.26 -16.69
CA GLY A 133 -0.02 -4.11 -15.90
C GLY A 133 1.03 -4.49 -14.84
N LEU A 134 1.89 -3.55 -14.49
CA LEU A 134 2.85 -3.68 -13.38
C LEU A 134 2.80 -2.44 -12.50
N ALA A 135 2.53 -2.61 -11.23
CA ALA A 135 2.57 -1.54 -10.23
C ALA A 135 3.67 -1.82 -9.20
N LEU A 136 4.66 -0.95 -9.14
CA LEU A 136 5.70 -0.98 -8.11
C LEU A 136 5.33 0.02 -7.03
N VAL A 137 5.14 -0.46 -5.80
CA VAL A 137 4.69 0.35 -4.67
C VAL A 137 5.69 0.25 -3.53
N GLY A 138 6.05 1.38 -2.91
CA GLY A 138 7.02 1.38 -1.81
C GLY A 138 7.21 2.75 -1.17
N ASN A 139 8.34 2.94 -0.52
CA ASN A 139 8.75 4.21 0.06
C ASN A 139 9.58 5.05 -0.95
N HIS A 140 10.08 6.21 -0.55
CA HIS A 140 10.90 7.06 -1.41
C HIS A 140 12.16 6.37 -1.95
N LYS A 141 12.70 5.36 -1.24
CA LYS A 141 13.88 4.60 -1.69
C LYS A 141 13.63 3.86 -3.01
N VAL A 142 12.36 3.48 -3.31
CA VAL A 142 12.01 2.92 -4.63
C VAL A 142 12.40 3.89 -5.73
N TYR A 143 11.98 5.15 -5.60
CA TYR A 143 12.27 6.19 -6.56
C TYR A 143 13.77 6.49 -6.63
N ASP A 144 14.43 6.68 -5.49
CA ASP A 144 15.87 6.98 -5.42
C ASP A 144 16.73 5.88 -6.03
N ARG A 145 16.37 4.62 -5.82
CA ARG A 145 17.04 3.47 -6.44
C ARG A 145 16.87 3.42 -7.95
N LEU A 146 15.69 3.83 -8.44
CA LEU A 146 15.38 3.85 -9.88
C LEU A 146 16.01 5.05 -10.60
N THR A 147 16.36 6.13 -9.87
CA THR A 147 16.83 7.40 -10.48
C THR A 147 18.23 7.81 -10.06
N GLY A 148 18.81 7.22 -9.01
CA GLY A 148 20.08 7.66 -8.38
C GLY A 148 21.31 6.79 -8.63
N GLY A 149 22.46 7.41 -8.83
CA GLY A 149 23.78 6.80 -8.80
C GLY A 149 24.22 6.03 -10.06
N GLN A 150 25.35 5.30 -9.98
CA GLN A 150 25.88 4.48 -11.08
C GLN A 150 24.92 3.38 -11.57
N ARG A 151 24.00 2.93 -10.73
CA ARG A 151 22.94 1.99 -11.09
C ARG A 151 21.77 2.63 -11.85
N SER A 152 21.78 3.94 -12.05
CA SER A 152 20.75 4.66 -12.81
C SER A 152 20.66 4.22 -14.27
N VAL A 153 21.77 3.76 -14.84
CA VAL A 153 21.80 3.25 -16.24
C VAL A 153 21.01 1.96 -16.37
N ASP A 154 21.12 1.05 -15.39
CA ASP A 154 20.42 -0.23 -15.40
C ASP A 154 18.90 -0.04 -15.20
N PHE A 155 18.53 0.90 -14.32
CA PHE A 155 17.14 1.25 -14.09
C PHE A 155 16.54 2.24 -15.10
N ALA A 156 17.37 2.88 -15.94
CA ALA A 156 16.89 3.83 -16.94
C ALA A 156 15.88 3.18 -17.93
N ARG A 157 16.09 1.90 -18.27
CA ARG A 157 15.17 1.13 -19.11
C ARG A 157 13.79 0.98 -18.48
N LEU A 158 13.72 0.61 -17.19
CA LEU A 158 12.46 0.55 -16.46
C LEU A 158 11.82 1.93 -16.35
N PHE A 159 12.62 2.92 -15.95
CA PHE A 159 12.13 4.27 -15.67
C PHE A 159 11.53 4.95 -16.91
N SER A 160 12.10 4.70 -18.10
CA SER A 160 11.57 5.20 -19.38
C SER A 160 10.20 4.60 -19.74
N ARG A 161 9.84 3.46 -19.16
CA ARG A 161 8.58 2.75 -19.39
C ARG A 161 7.52 3.02 -18.33
N VAL A 162 7.86 3.75 -17.26
CA VAL A 162 6.90 4.16 -16.24
C VAL A 162 5.98 5.23 -16.81
N SER A 163 4.73 4.87 -17.07
CA SER A 163 3.74 5.77 -17.66
C SER A 163 3.17 6.76 -16.66
N LYS A 164 3.11 6.40 -15.37
CA LYS A 164 2.54 7.25 -14.32
C LYS A 164 3.27 7.04 -12.99
N LYS A 165 3.54 8.16 -12.32
CA LYS A 165 4.11 8.20 -10.98
C LYS A 165 3.12 8.89 -10.05
N TYR A 166 2.83 8.28 -8.92
CA TYR A 166 2.03 8.90 -7.87
C TYR A 166 2.84 8.96 -6.57
N VAL A 167 3.14 10.19 -6.14
CA VAL A 167 3.93 10.47 -4.93
C VAL A 167 3.00 10.86 -3.79
N ILE A 168 3.19 10.24 -2.63
CA ILE A 168 2.39 10.50 -1.43
C ILE A 168 3.30 10.97 -0.31
N ASN A 169 3.49 12.26 -0.18
CA ASN A 169 4.38 12.84 0.83
C ASN A 169 3.70 12.97 2.19
N THR A 170 2.42 13.36 2.20
CA THR A 170 1.67 13.64 3.41
C THR A 170 0.23 13.15 3.28
N VAL A 171 -0.40 12.91 4.41
CA VAL A 171 -1.84 12.67 4.51
C VAL A 171 -2.57 13.98 4.36
N SER A 172 -3.60 14.01 3.52
CA SER A 172 -4.46 15.18 3.35
C SER A 172 -5.46 15.33 4.49
N ALA A 173 -5.98 16.54 4.68
CA ALA A 173 -7.08 16.74 5.64
C ALA A 173 -8.31 15.89 5.30
N GLY A 174 -8.62 15.71 4.00
CA GLY A 174 -9.71 14.87 3.53
C GLY A 174 -9.52 13.38 3.87
N ASP A 175 -8.28 12.87 3.88
CA ASP A 175 -8.03 11.50 4.31
C ASP A 175 -8.41 11.31 5.80
N VAL A 176 -8.08 12.29 6.65
CA VAL A 176 -8.43 12.26 8.07
C VAL A 176 -9.93 12.42 8.28
N ASP A 177 -10.58 13.31 7.52
CA ASP A 177 -12.03 13.49 7.58
C ASP A 177 -12.76 12.19 7.20
N SER A 178 -12.29 11.46 6.17
CA SER A 178 -12.83 10.12 5.84
C SER A 178 -12.72 9.13 7.01
N PHE A 179 -11.62 9.16 7.76
CA PHE A 179 -11.48 8.34 8.97
C PHE A 179 -12.45 8.79 10.06
N CYS A 180 -12.58 10.10 10.28
CA CYS A 180 -13.53 10.63 11.25
C CYS A 180 -14.97 10.21 10.93
N ASP A 181 -15.37 10.30 9.66
CA ASP A 181 -16.71 9.90 9.23
C ASP A 181 -16.93 8.39 9.42
N ALA A 182 -15.98 7.56 9.06
CA ALA A 182 -16.05 6.11 9.22
C ALA A 182 -16.16 5.68 10.70
N TRP A 183 -15.57 6.46 11.62
CA TRP A 183 -15.63 6.23 13.07
C TRP A 183 -16.70 7.07 13.78
N GLN A 184 -17.55 7.79 13.03
CA GLN A 184 -18.60 8.65 13.55
C GLN A 184 -18.09 9.73 14.53
N VAL A 185 -16.87 10.23 14.30
CA VAL A 185 -16.29 11.33 15.05
C VAL A 185 -16.79 12.64 14.46
N CYS A 186 -17.79 13.26 15.10
CA CYS A 186 -18.48 14.46 14.58
C CYS A 186 -17.91 15.77 15.12
N GLY A 187 -17.27 15.76 16.31
CA GLY A 187 -16.79 16.98 16.98
C GLY A 187 -15.63 17.65 16.23
N GLN A 188 -15.66 18.98 16.15
CA GLN A 188 -14.62 19.74 15.45
C GLN A 188 -13.25 19.67 16.15
N GLU A 189 -13.24 19.69 17.49
CA GLU A 189 -12.00 19.59 18.27
C GLU A 189 -11.37 18.19 18.14
N GLU A 190 -12.18 17.13 18.11
CA GLU A 190 -11.74 15.76 17.87
C GLU A 190 -11.11 15.63 16.48
N ARG A 191 -11.77 16.14 15.45
CA ARG A 191 -11.25 16.14 14.07
C ARG A 191 -9.96 16.94 13.95
N LYS A 192 -9.86 18.10 14.61
CA LYS A 192 -8.65 18.92 14.66
C LYS A 192 -7.51 18.14 15.34
N LEU A 193 -7.76 17.51 16.47
CA LEU A 193 -6.80 16.66 17.18
C LEU A 193 -6.31 15.51 16.30
N LEU A 194 -7.20 14.77 15.64
CA LEU A 194 -6.83 13.67 14.74
C LEU A 194 -6.02 14.16 13.52
N LYS A 195 -6.32 15.35 12.98
CA LYS A 195 -5.51 15.99 11.92
C LYS A 195 -4.10 16.35 12.40
N MET A 196 -3.94 16.78 13.64
CA MET A 196 -2.62 17.03 14.23
C MET A 196 -1.83 15.74 14.39
N ILE A 197 -2.46 14.67 14.88
CA ILE A 197 -1.84 13.34 15.02
C ILE A 197 -1.39 12.80 13.67
N ALA A 198 -2.23 12.91 12.63
CA ALA A 198 -1.94 12.40 11.29
C ALA A 198 -0.77 13.12 10.58
N ARG A 199 -0.37 14.30 11.04
CA ARG A 199 0.82 15.02 10.53
C ARG A 199 2.14 14.45 11.07
N ARG A 200 2.10 13.70 12.16
CA ARG A 200 3.26 13.07 12.79
C ARG A 200 3.69 11.80 12.04
N PRO A 201 4.92 11.28 12.30
CA PRO A 201 5.33 9.98 11.80
C PRO A 201 4.31 8.89 12.16
N GLY A 202 3.97 8.03 11.21
CA GLY A 202 2.91 7.03 11.35
C GLY A 202 1.59 7.40 10.66
N ALA A 203 1.28 8.70 10.52
CA ALA A 203 0.17 9.21 9.72
C ALA A 203 -1.17 8.47 9.99
N LEU A 204 -1.85 7.94 8.96
CA LEU A 204 -3.11 7.20 9.12
C LEU A 204 -2.96 5.89 9.92
N ARG A 205 -1.75 5.31 9.97
CA ARG A 205 -1.50 4.12 10.81
C ARG A 205 -1.70 4.44 12.27
N SER A 206 -1.24 5.61 12.75
CA SER A 206 -1.50 6.05 14.12
C SER A 206 -2.99 6.18 14.40
N LEU A 207 -3.78 6.75 13.47
CA LEU A 207 -5.24 6.83 13.64
C LEU A 207 -5.88 5.45 13.68
N SER A 208 -5.40 4.49 12.88
CA SER A 208 -5.94 3.12 12.86
C SER A 208 -5.65 2.33 14.15
N HIS A 209 -4.74 2.78 15.00
CA HIS A 209 -4.52 2.23 16.34
C HIS A 209 -5.27 3.02 17.43
N ILE A 210 -5.28 4.36 17.33
CA ILE A 210 -5.88 5.24 18.34
C ILE A 210 -7.41 5.13 18.33
N LEU A 211 -8.06 5.16 17.17
CA LEU A 211 -9.52 5.20 17.09
C LEU A 211 -10.22 3.95 17.64
N PRO A 212 -9.75 2.71 17.38
CA PRO A 212 -10.32 1.53 18.04
C PRO A 212 -10.25 1.60 19.57
N LEU A 213 -9.09 2.02 20.11
CA LEU A 213 -8.89 2.11 21.56
C LEU A 213 -9.74 3.23 22.16
N ALA A 214 -9.80 4.40 21.53
CA ALA A 214 -10.68 5.50 21.93
C ALA A 214 -12.16 5.08 21.89
N GLY A 215 -12.55 4.27 20.88
CA GLY A 215 -13.89 3.69 20.77
C GLY A 215 -14.22 2.75 21.93
N ILE A 216 -13.27 1.92 22.40
CA ILE A 216 -13.44 1.06 23.58
C ILE A 216 -13.72 1.91 24.82
N TYR A 217 -12.95 3.00 25.02
CA TYR A 217 -13.15 3.88 26.18
C TYR A 217 -14.50 4.59 26.14
N ALA A 218 -14.91 5.07 24.96
CA ALA A 218 -16.20 5.71 24.78
C ALA A 218 -17.37 4.74 25.04
N GLN A 219 -17.28 3.52 24.46
CA GLN A 219 -18.28 2.47 24.65
C GLN A 219 -18.43 2.06 26.11
N GLY A 220 -17.32 1.97 26.85
CA GLY A 220 -17.32 1.64 28.28
C GLY A 220 -18.07 2.65 29.14
N LYS A 221 -18.23 3.89 28.63
CA LYS A 221 -19.00 4.98 29.30
C LYS A 221 -20.37 5.23 28.67
N GLY A 222 -20.71 4.53 27.58
CA GLY A 222 -21.94 4.79 26.82
C GLY A 222 -21.92 6.14 26.08
N GLU A 223 -20.73 6.62 25.73
CA GLU A 223 -20.48 7.92 25.07
C GLU A 223 -20.02 7.75 23.63
N THR A 224 -20.06 8.81 22.86
CA THR A 224 -19.37 8.90 21.54
C THR A 224 -17.88 9.19 21.74
N ILE A 225 -17.05 8.91 20.73
CA ILE A 225 -15.61 9.19 20.81
C ILE A 225 -15.41 10.70 20.97
N GLY A 226 -14.89 11.11 22.13
CA GLY A 226 -14.56 12.49 22.47
C GLY A 226 -13.04 12.69 22.62
N THR A 227 -12.62 13.94 22.75
CA THR A 227 -11.21 14.34 22.89
C THR A 227 -10.48 13.61 24.00
N SER A 228 -11.14 13.43 25.16
CA SER A 228 -10.56 12.71 26.32
C SER A 228 -10.24 11.24 25.99
N HIS A 229 -11.12 10.57 25.25
CA HIS A 229 -10.92 9.19 24.83
C HIS A 229 -9.74 9.04 23.86
N ILE A 230 -9.61 9.99 22.91
CA ILE A 230 -8.49 10.04 21.96
C ILE A 230 -7.17 10.28 22.71
N GLN A 231 -7.14 11.22 23.65
CA GLN A 231 -5.94 11.53 24.45
C GLN A 231 -5.52 10.34 25.32
N SER A 232 -6.47 9.68 25.99
CA SER A 232 -6.18 8.48 26.79
C SER A 232 -5.62 7.36 25.93
N ALA A 233 -6.17 7.13 24.74
CA ALA A 233 -5.69 6.14 23.79
C ALA A 233 -4.26 6.47 23.28
N MET A 234 -3.99 7.74 23.02
CA MET A 234 -2.63 8.20 22.63
C MET A 234 -1.60 7.89 23.72
N LEU A 235 -1.90 8.22 24.98
CA LEU A 235 -0.98 8.00 26.10
C LEU A 235 -0.70 6.50 26.28
N GLU A 236 -1.72 5.66 26.25
CA GLU A 236 -1.55 4.21 26.40
C GLU A 236 -0.73 3.59 25.25
N LEU A 237 -0.86 4.12 24.03
CA LEU A 237 -0.08 3.71 22.87
C LEU A 237 1.33 4.33 22.80
N GLY A 238 1.75 5.08 23.83
CA GLY A 238 3.09 5.67 23.91
C GLY A 238 3.31 6.85 22.97
N HIS A 239 2.24 7.50 22.49
CA HIS A 239 2.37 8.75 21.75
C HIS A 239 2.55 9.91 22.72
N SER A 240 3.63 10.70 22.56
CA SER A 240 3.90 11.89 23.37
C SER A 240 2.74 12.89 23.32
N ASN A 241 2.49 13.61 24.42
CA ASN A 241 1.51 14.68 24.47
C ASN A 241 1.79 15.72 23.36
N LEU A 242 0.71 16.25 22.75
CA LEU A 242 0.77 17.25 21.70
C LEU A 242 1.30 18.62 22.17
N ASN A 243 1.47 18.80 23.49
CA ASN A 243 1.86 20.07 24.14
C ASN A 243 3.34 20.13 24.51
N GLU A 244 4.18 19.15 24.13
CA GLU A 244 5.61 19.10 24.52
C GLU A 244 6.57 19.43 23.37
N GLU A 245 6.11 20.11 22.30
CA GLU A 245 6.95 20.66 21.24
C GLU A 245 6.73 22.17 21.06
#